data_b38d1e5eaaa5f379e5821891bcb4fe18
#
_entry.id   b38d1e5eaaa5f379e5821891bcb4fe18
#
_cell.length_a   1.000
_cell.length_b   1.000
_cell.length_c   1.000
_cell.angle_alpha   90.00
_cell.angle_beta   90.00
_cell.angle_gamma   90.00
#
_symmetry.space_group_name_H-M   'P 1'
#
loop_
_entity.id
_entity.type
_entity.pdbx_description
1 polymer ?
#
loop_
_entity_poly.entity_id
_entity_poly.type
_entity_poly.pdbx_seq_one_letter_code
_entity_poly.pdbx_strand_id
1 'polypeptide(L)'
;FSRLSESCQSRLTVENDDKASLFTVKDLYQNVYSKILIPIVFDYHHYSLHPGDMNEKDSLELSLSTWGGIKPVVHYSQSRSIEYGNPKIKPQAHSDSYWKAPNTYDYSFDMMLECKHKEVGLSKMKDLIKNANTK
;
A
#
# COMPACT_ATOMS: atom_id res chain seq x y z
N PHE A 1 -8.04 21.34 2.92
CA PHE A 1 -9.11 20.45 2.48
C PHE A 1 -10.37 21.23 2.11
N SER A 2 -10.95 22.00 3.00
CA SER A 2 -12.18 22.78 2.80
C SER A 2 -12.15 23.77 1.62
N ARG A 3 -10.97 24.11 1.11
CA ARG A 3 -10.79 24.97 -0.08
C ARG A 3 -10.82 24.22 -1.40
N LEU A 4 -10.89 22.88 -1.37
CA LEU A 4 -11.00 22.05 -2.55
C LEU A 4 -12.47 21.95 -2.99
N SER A 5 -12.72 21.73 -4.29
CA SER A 5 -14.06 21.44 -4.80
C SER A 5 -14.56 20.09 -4.23
N GLU A 6 -15.87 19.89 -4.19
CA GLU A 6 -16.48 18.62 -3.74
C GLU A 6 -15.94 17.43 -4.53
N SER A 7 -15.76 17.60 -5.84
CA SER A 7 -15.19 16.56 -6.71
C SER A 7 -13.75 16.19 -6.32
N CYS A 8 -12.93 17.18 -5.93
CA CYS A 8 -11.58 16.91 -5.43
C CYS A 8 -11.61 16.27 -4.05
N GLN A 9 -12.44 16.78 -3.15
CA GLN A 9 -12.57 16.24 -1.78
C GLN A 9 -12.99 14.76 -1.80
N SER A 10 -13.95 14.38 -2.68
CA SER A 10 -14.48 13.02 -2.78
C SER A 10 -13.50 12.00 -3.39
N ARG A 11 -12.42 12.46 -4.00
CA ARG A 11 -11.41 11.60 -4.66
C ARG A 11 -10.05 11.61 -3.98
N LEU A 12 -9.86 12.50 -3.00
CA LEU A 12 -8.58 12.61 -2.31
C LEU A 12 -8.39 11.43 -1.37
N THR A 13 -7.19 10.87 -1.39
CA THR A 13 -6.73 9.85 -0.46
C THR A 13 -5.37 10.25 0.11
N VAL A 14 -4.97 9.62 1.19
CA VAL A 14 -3.61 9.72 1.76
C VAL A 14 -3.03 8.34 1.91
N GLU A 15 -1.71 8.24 1.94
CA GLU A 15 -0.96 6.99 1.95
C GLU A 15 0.06 7.00 3.08
N ASN A 16 0.29 5.85 3.75
CA ASN A 16 1.38 5.72 4.72
C ASN A 16 2.73 5.86 4.04
N ASP A 17 3.69 6.48 4.73
CA ASP A 17 5.00 6.84 4.18
C ASP A 17 6.09 5.80 4.51
N ASP A 18 7.18 5.82 3.75
CA ASP A 18 8.31 4.91 3.85
C ASP A 18 9.45 5.39 4.76
N LYS A 19 9.30 6.57 5.35
CA LYS A 19 10.35 7.21 6.16
C LYS A 19 9.94 7.34 7.62
N ALA A 20 10.86 7.02 8.52
CA ALA A 20 10.64 7.09 9.97
C ALA A 20 10.28 8.49 10.49
N SER A 21 10.54 9.55 9.74
CA SER A 21 10.17 10.93 10.06
C SER A 21 8.77 11.34 9.58
N LEU A 22 8.08 10.46 8.88
CA LEU A 22 6.78 10.71 8.27
C LEU A 22 5.68 9.82 8.87
N PHE A 23 4.55 9.71 8.20
CA PHE A 23 3.32 9.23 8.80
C PHE A 23 3.08 7.73 8.58
N THR A 24 2.86 7.00 9.67
CA THR A 24 2.32 5.64 9.66
C THR A 24 0.80 5.67 9.39
N VAL A 25 0.22 4.49 9.13
CA VAL A 25 -1.26 4.37 9.05
C VAL A 25 -1.95 4.90 10.30
N LYS A 26 -1.42 4.60 11.49
CA LYS A 26 -1.96 5.07 12.76
C LYS A 26 -1.94 6.60 12.87
N ASP A 27 -0.83 7.22 12.46
CA ASP A 27 -0.71 8.68 12.45
C ASP A 27 -1.73 9.32 11.51
N LEU A 28 -1.88 8.77 10.30
CA LEU A 28 -2.86 9.25 9.33
C LEU A 28 -4.29 9.07 9.83
N TYR A 29 -4.60 7.95 10.47
CA TYR A 29 -5.92 7.73 11.05
C TYR A 29 -6.24 8.75 12.15
N GLN A 30 -5.32 8.94 13.08
CA GLN A 30 -5.51 9.85 14.23
C GLN A 30 -5.50 11.33 13.85
N ASN A 31 -4.68 11.74 12.87
CA ASN A 31 -4.44 13.14 12.57
C ASN A 31 -5.11 13.65 11.29
N VAL A 32 -5.49 12.76 10.38
CA VAL A 32 -6.13 13.12 9.10
C VAL A 32 -7.54 12.56 9.02
N TYR A 33 -7.70 11.23 9.01
CA TYR A 33 -9.01 10.60 8.85
C TYR A 33 -9.99 11.03 9.94
N SER A 34 -9.61 11.06 11.21
CA SER A 34 -10.45 11.48 12.31
C SER A 34 -11.02 12.91 12.18
N LYS A 35 -10.40 13.74 11.35
CA LYS A 35 -10.76 15.16 11.18
C LYS A 35 -11.52 15.45 9.89
N ILE A 36 -11.15 14.81 8.80
CA ILE A 36 -11.65 15.15 7.45
C ILE A 36 -12.10 13.95 6.65
N LEU A 37 -12.10 12.74 7.23
CA LEU A 37 -12.59 11.49 6.64
C LEU A 37 -11.99 11.13 5.26
N ILE A 38 -10.75 11.53 5.00
CA ILE A 38 -10.03 11.11 3.78
C ILE A 38 -9.61 9.65 3.93
N PRO A 39 -9.95 8.76 2.96
CA PRO A 39 -9.54 7.37 2.99
C PRO A 39 -8.02 7.20 2.96
N ILE A 40 -7.54 6.18 3.66
CA ILE A 40 -6.12 5.83 3.72
C ILE A 40 -5.86 4.68 2.75
N VAL A 41 -4.96 4.90 1.80
CA VAL A 41 -4.38 3.87 0.95
C VAL A 41 -3.28 3.18 1.74
N PHE A 42 -3.37 1.86 1.91
CA PHE A 42 -2.30 1.08 2.53
C PHE A 42 -1.26 0.73 1.48
N ASP A 43 -0.03 1.20 1.65
CA ASP A 43 1.13 0.76 0.87
C ASP A 43 1.93 -0.28 1.66
N TYR A 44 1.98 -1.50 1.14
CA TYR A 44 2.70 -2.63 1.75
C TYR A 44 4.21 -2.41 1.80
N HIS A 45 4.78 -1.79 0.77
CA HIS A 45 6.22 -1.55 0.72
C HIS A 45 6.63 -0.47 1.71
N HIS A 46 5.90 0.63 1.74
CA HIS A 46 6.11 1.70 2.71
C HIS A 46 5.97 1.17 4.15
N TYR A 47 4.92 0.37 4.41
CA TYR A 47 4.76 -0.30 5.70
C TYR A 47 5.98 -1.15 6.06
N SER A 48 6.53 -1.93 5.12
CA SER A 48 7.70 -2.78 5.39
C SER A 48 8.96 -1.99 5.79
N LEU A 49 9.05 -0.74 5.38
CA LEU A 49 10.15 0.18 5.68
C LEU A 49 9.91 1.05 6.91
N HIS A 50 8.63 1.36 7.18
CA HIS A 50 8.22 2.18 8.32
C HIS A 50 6.90 1.67 8.94
N PRO A 51 6.92 0.53 9.66
CA PRO A 51 5.70 -0.09 10.19
C PRO A 51 5.06 0.68 11.35
N GLY A 52 5.83 1.46 12.08
CA GLY A 52 5.37 2.03 13.36
C GLY A 52 5.22 0.95 14.44
N ASP A 53 4.17 1.08 15.27
CA ASP A 53 3.88 0.20 16.40
C ASP A 53 2.75 -0.82 16.13
N MET A 54 2.23 -0.88 14.91
CA MET A 54 1.17 -1.81 14.50
C MET A 54 1.73 -2.92 13.61
N ASN A 55 1.17 -4.13 13.70
CA ASN A 55 1.48 -5.20 12.74
C ASN A 55 0.82 -4.94 11.37
N GLU A 56 1.23 -5.68 10.33
CA GLU A 56 0.77 -5.48 8.96
C GLU A 56 -0.76 -5.69 8.83
N LYS A 57 -1.29 -6.74 9.44
CA LYS A 57 -2.72 -7.04 9.40
C LYS A 57 -3.54 -5.90 9.99
N ASP A 58 -3.20 -5.46 11.19
CA ASP A 58 -3.93 -4.41 11.90
C ASP A 58 -3.83 -3.06 11.16
N SER A 59 -2.66 -2.76 10.57
CA SER A 59 -2.45 -1.55 9.75
C SER A 59 -3.30 -1.59 8.48
N LEU A 60 -3.32 -2.73 7.79
CA LEU A 60 -4.18 -2.93 6.62
C LEU A 60 -5.65 -2.77 7.01
N GLU A 61 -6.11 -3.47 8.04
CA GLU A 61 -7.49 -3.43 8.51
C GLU A 61 -7.93 -2.02 8.89
N LEU A 62 -7.09 -1.28 9.60
CA LEU A 62 -7.35 0.12 9.95
C LEU A 62 -7.49 1.00 8.70
N SER A 63 -6.61 0.82 7.69
CA SER A 63 -6.70 1.54 6.42
C SER A 63 -7.99 1.20 5.68
N LEU A 64 -8.34 -0.07 5.55
CA LEU A 64 -9.55 -0.52 4.86
C LEU A 64 -10.82 0.04 5.51
N SER A 65 -10.84 0.19 6.84
CA SER A 65 -11.98 0.74 7.59
C SER A 65 -12.30 2.20 7.23
N THR A 66 -11.36 2.92 6.63
CA THR A 66 -11.54 4.33 6.26
C THR A 66 -12.28 4.55 4.95
N TRP A 67 -12.57 3.49 4.18
CA TRP A 67 -13.15 3.61 2.83
C TRP A 67 -14.68 3.64 2.80
N GLY A 68 -15.34 3.38 3.93
CA GLY A 68 -16.80 3.36 4.01
C GLY A 68 -17.41 2.34 3.04
N GLY A 69 -18.35 2.78 2.19
CA GLY A 69 -19.00 1.92 1.19
C GLY A 69 -18.25 1.81 -0.16
N ILE A 70 -17.08 2.43 -0.29
CA ILE A 70 -16.26 2.38 -1.51
C ILE A 70 -15.28 1.22 -1.39
N LYS A 71 -15.10 0.46 -2.49
CA LYS A 71 -14.11 -0.61 -2.52
C LYS A 71 -12.71 -0.04 -2.29
N PRO A 72 -11.98 -0.51 -1.28
CA PRO A 72 -10.66 0.02 -0.97
C PRO A 72 -9.65 -0.21 -2.08
N VAL A 73 -8.66 0.67 -2.15
CA VAL A 73 -7.46 0.54 -2.98
C VAL A 73 -6.24 0.46 -2.06
N VAL A 74 -5.33 -0.46 -2.37
CA VAL A 74 -4.02 -0.57 -1.73
C VAL A 74 -2.92 -0.46 -2.78
N HIS A 75 -1.71 -0.09 -2.36
CA HIS A 75 -0.52 -0.11 -3.20
C HIS A 75 0.37 -1.30 -2.83
N TYR A 76 0.98 -1.91 -3.83
CA TYR A 76 1.93 -2.98 -3.64
C TYR A 76 3.13 -2.84 -4.56
N SER A 77 4.28 -2.79 -3.96
CA SER A 77 5.58 -2.89 -4.62
C SER A 77 6.54 -3.74 -3.77
N GLN A 78 7.70 -4.04 -4.30
CA GLN A 78 8.75 -4.76 -3.60
C GLN A 78 10.08 -4.03 -3.77
N SER A 79 11.03 -4.26 -2.85
CA SER A 79 12.30 -3.54 -2.84
C SER A 79 13.25 -4.07 -3.92
N ARG A 80 13.75 -3.19 -4.77
CA ARG A 80 14.77 -3.48 -5.75
C ARG A 80 16.09 -3.90 -5.10
N SER A 81 16.39 -3.39 -3.92
CA SER A 81 17.60 -3.77 -3.20
C SER A 81 17.56 -5.25 -2.78
N ILE A 82 16.38 -5.75 -2.43
CA ILE A 82 16.15 -7.16 -2.10
C ILE A 82 16.19 -8.02 -3.36
N GLU A 83 15.50 -7.59 -4.44
CA GLU A 83 15.48 -8.30 -5.72
C GLU A 83 16.89 -8.60 -6.24
N TYR A 84 17.80 -7.63 -6.15
CA TYR A 84 19.19 -7.76 -6.61
C TYR A 84 20.20 -8.16 -5.53
N GLY A 85 19.77 -8.31 -4.28
CA GLY A 85 20.69 -8.57 -3.17
C GLY A 85 21.77 -7.47 -3.01
N ASN A 86 21.44 -6.23 -3.38
CA ASN A 86 22.39 -5.14 -3.44
C ASN A 86 22.06 -4.02 -2.42
N PRO A 87 22.79 -3.95 -1.30
CA PRO A 87 22.53 -2.95 -0.25
C PRO A 87 22.87 -1.51 -0.66
N LYS A 88 23.52 -1.30 -1.80
CA LYS A 88 23.78 0.06 -2.34
C LYS A 88 22.55 0.66 -3.02
N ILE A 89 21.57 -0.16 -3.39
CA ILE A 89 20.28 0.31 -3.91
C ILE A 89 19.44 0.76 -2.71
N LYS A 90 18.82 1.93 -2.80
CA LYS A 90 17.91 2.42 -1.74
C LYS A 90 16.78 1.42 -1.51
N PRO A 91 16.45 1.08 -0.26
CA PRO A 91 15.37 0.13 0.05
C PRO A 91 14.01 0.56 -0.54
N GLN A 92 13.77 1.87 -0.65
CA GLN A 92 12.55 2.45 -1.22
C GLN A 92 12.42 2.25 -2.73
N ALA A 93 13.51 1.91 -3.44
CA ALA A 93 13.45 1.72 -4.88
C ALA A 93 12.58 0.50 -5.23
N HIS A 94 11.60 0.71 -6.11
CA HIS A 94 10.71 -0.37 -6.57
C HIS A 94 11.45 -1.38 -7.43
N SER A 95 11.15 -2.65 -7.22
CA SER A 95 11.68 -3.78 -7.98
C SER A 95 11.34 -3.70 -9.46
N ASP A 96 12.07 -4.44 -10.27
CA ASP A 96 11.75 -4.57 -11.69
C ASP A 96 10.51 -5.47 -11.88
N SER A 97 10.38 -6.53 -11.09
CA SER A 97 9.29 -7.50 -11.15
C SER A 97 8.84 -7.94 -9.76
N TYR A 98 7.96 -8.93 -9.69
CA TYR A 98 7.45 -9.51 -8.45
C TYR A 98 7.92 -10.95 -8.27
N TRP A 99 8.21 -11.33 -7.01
CA TRP A 99 8.52 -12.72 -6.65
C TRP A 99 7.57 -13.29 -5.59
N LYS A 100 6.72 -12.44 -5.01
CA LYS A 100 5.76 -12.82 -3.98
C LYS A 100 4.49 -12.00 -4.12
N ALA A 101 3.32 -12.62 -3.93
CA ALA A 101 2.06 -11.92 -3.76
C ALA A 101 1.96 -11.39 -2.32
N PRO A 102 1.26 -10.25 -2.07
CA PRO A 102 0.99 -9.79 -0.72
C PRO A 102 0.04 -10.74 0.02
N ASN A 103 0.10 -10.71 1.34
CA ASN A 103 -0.94 -11.33 2.15
C ASN A 103 -2.16 -10.39 2.18
N THR A 104 -3.29 -10.88 1.70
CA THR A 104 -4.54 -10.10 1.70
C THR A 104 -5.32 -10.26 3.01
N TYR A 105 -4.95 -11.22 3.86
CA TYR A 105 -5.67 -11.57 5.10
C TYR A 105 -7.17 -11.80 4.88
N ASP A 106 -7.53 -12.34 3.70
CA ASP A 106 -8.89 -12.59 3.23
C ASP A 106 -9.75 -11.33 2.99
N TYR A 107 -9.15 -10.15 3.04
CA TYR A 107 -9.83 -8.91 2.66
C TYR A 107 -9.91 -8.73 1.15
N SER A 108 -10.99 -8.06 0.70
CA SER A 108 -11.21 -7.72 -0.71
C SER A 108 -10.93 -6.24 -0.97
N PHE A 109 -10.02 -5.97 -1.87
CA PHE A 109 -9.63 -4.62 -2.31
C PHE A 109 -9.06 -4.65 -3.73
N ASP A 110 -8.98 -3.49 -4.36
CA ASP A 110 -8.24 -3.33 -5.60
C ASP A 110 -6.77 -3.00 -5.28
N MET A 111 -5.86 -3.49 -6.12
CA MET A 111 -4.43 -3.33 -5.87
C MET A 111 -3.77 -2.57 -7.01
N MET A 112 -3.17 -1.43 -6.68
CA MET A 112 -2.26 -0.71 -7.57
C MET A 112 -0.88 -1.37 -7.47
N LEU A 113 -0.39 -1.88 -8.59
CA LEU A 113 0.91 -2.52 -8.69
C LEU A 113 1.96 -1.56 -9.22
N GLU A 114 3.06 -1.41 -8.49
CA GLU A 114 4.14 -0.49 -8.83
C GLU A 114 5.47 -1.25 -8.99
N CYS A 115 5.85 -1.52 -10.24
CA CYS A 115 7.15 -2.10 -10.58
C CYS A 115 7.67 -1.55 -11.91
N LYS A 116 8.95 -1.76 -12.19
CA LYS A 116 9.59 -1.23 -13.41
C LYS A 116 9.09 -1.90 -14.69
N HIS A 117 8.78 -3.18 -14.63
CA HIS A 117 8.31 -3.97 -15.78
C HIS A 117 6.80 -3.79 -16.08
N LYS A 118 6.10 -2.89 -15.37
CA LYS A 118 4.71 -2.48 -15.65
C LYS A 118 3.78 -3.66 -15.96
N GLU A 119 3.24 -3.74 -17.20
CA GLU A 119 2.31 -4.80 -17.62
C GLU A 119 2.90 -6.20 -17.54
N VAL A 120 4.19 -6.37 -17.72
CA VAL A 120 4.88 -7.67 -17.55
C VAL A 120 4.87 -8.06 -16.05
N GLY A 121 5.08 -7.09 -15.17
CA GLY A 121 4.94 -7.27 -13.72
C GLY A 121 3.52 -7.63 -13.31
N LEU A 122 2.50 -7.02 -13.94
CA LEU A 122 1.10 -7.39 -13.72
C LEU A 122 0.82 -8.85 -14.09
N SER A 123 1.30 -9.30 -15.24
CA SER A 123 1.17 -10.70 -15.67
C SER A 123 1.80 -11.65 -14.65
N LYS A 124 3.02 -11.34 -14.22
CA LYS A 124 3.73 -12.10 -13.18
C LYS A 124 2.96 -12.16 -11.86
N MET A 125 2.37 -11.04 -11.41
CA MET A 125 1.57 -11.00 -10.19
C MET A 125 0.33 -11.88 -10.29
N LYS A 126 -0.38 -11.86 -11.43
CA LYS A 126 -1.54 -12.74 -11.67
C LYS A 126 -1.17 -14.22 -11.51
N ASP A 127 -0.02 -14.63 -12.04
CA ASP A 127 0.47 -16.01 -11.90
C ASP A 127 0.80 -16.35 -10.44
N LEU A 128 1.42 -15.43 -9.70
CA LEU A 128 1.73 -15.62 -8.28
C LEU A 128 0.45 -15.81 -7.45
N ILE A 129 -0.56 -14.97 -7.67
CA ILE A 129 -1.85 -15.07 -6.96
C ILE A 129 -2.56 -16.38 -7.30
N LYS A 130 -2.60 -16.77 -8.58
CA LYS A 130 -3.21 -18.02 -9.02
C LYS A 130 -2.56 -19.24 -8.36
N ASN A 131 -1.24 -19.26 -8.30
CA ASN A 131 -0.48 -20.36 -7.69
C ASN A 131 -0.62 -20.42 -6.17
N ALA A 132 -0.85 -19.30 -5.50
CA ALA A 132 -1.10 -19.25 -4.07
C ALA A 132 -2.47 -19.86 -3.71
N ASN A 133 -3.49 -19.67 -4.56
CA ASN A 133 -4.85 -20.17 -4.35
C ASN A 133 -5.04 -21.66 -4.74
N THR A 134 -4.00 -22.30 -5.32
CA THR A 134 -4.05 -23.72 -5.75
C THR A 134 -3.38 -24.67 -4.74
N LYS A 135 -2.92 -24.16 -3.61
CA LYS A 135 -2.34 -24.93 -2.50
C LYS A 135 -3.32 -25.03 -1.34
#